data_fb880729bf2744b9e7418b27c57bb30a
#
_entry.id   fb880729bf2744b9e7418b27c57bb30a
#
_cell.length_a   1.000
_cell.length_b   1.000
_cell.length_c   1.000
_cell.angle_alpha   90.00
_cell.angle_beta   90.00
_cell.angle_gamma   90.00
#
_symmetry.space_group_name_H-M   'P 1'
#
loop_
_entity.id
_entity.type
_entity.pdbx_description
1 polymer ?
#
loop_
_entity_poly.entity_id
_entity_poly.type
_entity_poly.pdbx_seq_one_letter_code
_entity_poly.pdbx_strand_id
1 'polypeptide(L)'
;AFNERRMLVITGPNMGGKSTYMRQNALIVLLAHVGSFVPASRAVIGPIDRILTRIGAGDDLARGQSTFMVEMAETSYILHHATAQSLVLMDEIGRGTSTYDGLALAEACARHLAASNRSYTLFATHYFELTALATPGSGIANVHLDAVEHHDGRGNDTLVFMHAVKDGPANRSFGLQVAALAGLPKSTVAQARRRLAELEQRGGESQSATMAAQ
;
A
#
# COMPACT_ATOMS: atom_id res chain seq x y z
N ALA A 1 21.22 -7.06 -7.91
CA ALA A 1 20.04 -7.21 -7.05
C ALA A 1 18.83 -6.36 -7.49
N PHE A 2 19.01 -5.28 -8.28
CA PHE A 2 17.91 -4.44 -8.78
C PHE A 2 17.05 -5.13 -9.87
N ASN A 3 17.57 -6.14 -10.55
CA ASN A 3 16.87 -6.79 -11.66
C ASN A 3 15.77 -7.79 -11.23
N GLU A 4 15.66 -8.12 -9.96
CA GLU A 4 14.72 -9.12 -9.48
C GLU A 4 13.44 -8.51 -8.87
N ARG A 5 13.49 -7.28 -8.36
CA ARG A 5 12.34 -6.62 -7.72
C ARG A 5 11.63 -5.72 -8.72
N ARG A 6 10.51 -6.18 -9.24
CA ARG A 6 9.69 -5.39 -10.18
C ARG A 6 8.47 -4.77 -9.50
N MET A 7 7.99 -5.35 -8.39
CA MET A 7 6.88 -4.82 -7.60
C MET A 7 7.30 -4.63 -6.16
N LEU A 8 6.94 -3.49 -5.59
CA LEU A 8 7.00 -3.22 -4.15
C LEU A 8 5.59 -3.15 -3.58
N VAL A 9 5.27 -4.07 -2.68
CA VAL A 9 4.06 -3.99 -1.83
C VAL A 9 4.40 -3.08 -0.66
N ILE A 10 3.70 -1.95 -0.58
CA ILE A 10 4.01 -0.86 0.36
C ILE A 10 2.95 -0.86 1.46
N THR A 11 3.36 -1.17 2.68
CA THR A 11 2.52 -1.15 3.87
C THR A 11 2.90 -0.01 4.82
N GLY A 12 2.15 0.17 5.89
CA GLY A 12 2.39 1.19 6.89
C GLY A 12 1.15 2.01 7.24
N PRO A 13 1.24 2.86 8.26
CA PRO A 13 0.09 3.61 8.75
C PRO A 13 -0.49 4.57 7.72
N ASN A 14 -1.79 4.85 7.86
CA ASN A 14 -2.38 6.01 7.19
C ASN A 14 -1.66 7.27 7.69
N MET A 15 -1.47 8.25 6.81
CA MET A 15 -0.64 9.45 7.04
C MET A 15 0.89 9.18 7.12
N GLY A 16 1.36 7.91 7.06
CA GLY A 16 2.78 7.57 7.05
C GLY A 16 3.52 8.00 5.79
N GLY A 17 2.79 8.46 4.73
CA GLY A 17 3.39 8.99 3.51
C GLY A 17 3.46 7.99 2.34
N LYS A 18 2.71 6.87 2.36
CA LYS A 18 2.69 5.88 1.26
C LYS A 18 2.45 6.53 -0.11
N SER A 19 1.35 7.27 -0.25
CA SER A 19 1.01 7.96 -1.51
C SER A 19 2.04 9.02 -1.90
N THR A 20 2.62 9.73 -0.90
CA THR A 20 3.67 10.72 -1.13
C THR A 20 4.93 10.06 -1.66
N TYR A 21 5.36 8.94 -1.08
CA TYR A 21 6.49 8.15 -1.55
C TYR A 21 6.31 7.68 -3.00
N MET A 22 5.13 7.16 -3.34
CA MET A 22 4.84 6.73 -4.71
C MET A 22 4.89 7.90 -5.69
N ARG A 23 4.21 9.02 -5.38
CA ARG A 23 4.22 10.23 -6.23
C ARG A 23 5.62 10.80 -6.40
N GLN A 24 6.43 10.82 -5.35
CA GLN A 24 7.84 11.25 -5.40
C GLN A 24 8.63 10.43 -6.42
N ASN A 25 8.50 9.09 -6.38
CA ASN A 25 9.18 8.22 -7.33
C ASN A 25 8.74 8.48 -8.77
N ALA A 26 7.43 8.63 -9.01
CA ALA A 26 6.90 8.94 -10.34
C ALA A 26 7.42 10.29 -10.87
N LEU A 27 7.46 11.32 -10.02
CA LEU A 27 7.98 12.64 -10.38
C LEU A 27 9.48 12.60 -10.68
N ILE A 28 10.28 11.86 -9.91
CA ILE A 28 11.71 11.68 -10.18
C ILE A 28 11.91 11.02 -11.55
N VAL A 29 11.16 9.96 -11.85
CA VAL A 29 11.20 9.29 -13.15
C VAL A 29 10.82 10.25 -14.27
N LEU A 30 9.73 11.00 -14.12
CA LEU A 30 9.28 11.99 -15.11
C LEU A 30 10.35 13.08 -15.35
N LEU A 31 10.89 13.68 -14.29
CA LEU A 31 11.92 14.70 -14.37
C LEU A 31 13.17 14.20 -15.10
N ALA A 32 13.61 12.98 -14.78
CA ALA A 32 14.76 12.38 -15.45
C ALA A 32 14.52 12.17 -16.95
N HIS A 33 13.31 11.74 -17.35
CA HIS A 33 12.99 11.50 -18.77
C HIS A 33 12.85 12.80 -19.59
N VAL A 34 12.53 13.92 -18.95
CA VAL A 34 12.54 15.24 -19.63
C VAL A 34 13.89 15.93 -19.55
N GLY A 35 14.93 15.25 -19.04
CA GLY A 35 16.31 15.79 -18.95
C GLY A 35 16.52 16.80 -17.82
N SER A 36 15.62 16.85 -16.83
CA SER A 36 15.75 17.74 -15.68
C SER A 36 16.61 17.12 -14.56
N PHE A 37 17.12 17.98 -13.67
CA PHE A 37 17.71 17.54 -12.43
C PHE A 37 16.66 16.85 -11.55
N VAL A 38 17.12 15.83 -10.81
CA VAL A 38 16.27 15.09 -9.85
C VAL A 38 16.77 15.35 -8.41
N PRO A 39 15.90 15.35 -7.40
CA PRO A 39 16.28 15.58 -6.00
C PRO A 39 16.93 14.32 -5.39
N ALA A 40 18.07 13.92 -5.93
CA ALA A 40 18.84 12.76 -5.48
C ALA A 40 20.34 13.01 -5.71
N SER A 41 21.17 12.47 -4.84
CA SER A 41 22.63 12.50 -5.02
C SER A 41 23.09 11.62 -6.18
N ARG A 42 22.32 10.57 -6.49
CA ARG A 42 22.52 9.66 -7.61
C ARG A 42 21.20 9.03 -8.03
N ALA A 43 20.93 9.00 -9.32
CA ALA A 43 19.80 8.27 -9.88
C ALA A 43 20.26 7.45 -11.11
N VAL A 44 19.79 6.21 -11.21
CA VAL A 44 19.96 5.34 -12.40
C VAL A 44 18.57 4.85 -12.76
N ILE A 45 18.05 5.37 -13.86
CA ILE A 45 16.68 5.13 -14.29
C ILE A 45 16.76 4.52 -15.70
N GLY A 46 16.16 3.32 -15.85
CA GLY A 46 15.99 2.68 -17.15
C GLY A 46 14.88 3.35 -17.97
N PRO A 47 14.71 2.97 -19.24
CA PRO A 47 13.65 3.52 -20.07
C PRO A 47 12.28 3.11 -19.52
N ILE A 48 11.43 4.11 -19.30
CA ILE A 48 10.01 3.95 -18.91
C ILE A 48 9.15 4.48 -20.05
N ASP A 49 8.24 3.65 -20.57
CA ASP A 49 7.38 4.02 -21.70
C ASP A 49 6.19 4.87 -21.27
N ARG A 50 5.67 4.65 -20.06
CA ARG A 50 4.55 5.42 -19.48
C ARG A 50 4.51 5.30 -17.97
N ILE A 51 3.91 6.28 -17.34
CA ILE A 51 3.58 6.29 -15.91
C ILE A 51 2.07 6.20 -15.79
N LEU A 52 1.57 5.13 -15.17
CA LEU A 52 0.16 4.87 -14.97
C LEU A 52 -0.15 4.93 -13.48
N THR A 53 -1.15 5.71 -13.11
CA THR A 53 -1.44 5.95 -11.69
C THR A 53 -2.91 5.74 -11.37
N ARG A 54 -3.16 5.04 -10.27
CA ARG A 54 -4.43 5.03 -9.55
C ARG A 54 -4.14 5.45 -8.11
N ILE A 55 -4.22 6.75 -7.84
CA ILE A 55 -3.92 7.36 -6.55
C ILE A 55 -5.04 8.30 -6.15
N GLY A 56 -5.67 8.02 -4.99
CA GLY A 56 -6.73 8.83 -4.41
C GLY A 56 -8.12 8.52 -4.96
N ALA A 57 -9.14 8.88 -4.20
CA ALA A 57 -10.53 8.83 -4.63
C ALA A 57 -10.82 10.12 -5.44
N GLY A 58 -10.95 10.00 -6.73
CA GLY A 58 -11.58 11.05 -7.54
C GLY A 58 -13.09 10.91 -7.40
N ASP A 59 -13.72 11.74 -6.57
CA ASP A 59 -15.18 11.87 -6.60
C ASP A 59 -15.56 12.57 -7.89
N ASP A 60 -15.87 11.81 -8.93
CA ASP A 60 -16.51 12.38 -10.12
C ASP A 60 -18.04 12.43 -9.92
N LEU A 61 -18.46 13.24 -8.94
CA LEU A 61 -19.86 13.49 -8.64
C LEU A 61 -20.63 14.03 -9.87
N ALA A 62 -19.93 14.63 -10.83
CA ALA A 62 -20.53 15.18 -12.05
C ALA A 62 -21.05 14.10 -13.00
N ARG A 63 -20.50 12.89 -12.95
CA ARG A 63 -20.92 11.77 -13.81
C ARG A 63 -21.85 10.78 -13.13
N GLY A 64 -22.20 10.98 -11.85
CA GLY A 64 -23.09 10.09 -11.11
C GLY A 64 -22.55 8.66 -10.92
N GLN A 65 -21.25 8.46 -11.15
CA GLN A 65 -20.59 7.18 -10.95
C GLN A 65 -20.15 7.02 -9.49
N SER A 66 -20.30 5.82 -8.94
CA SER A 66 -19.74 5.54 -7.62
C SER A 66 -18.21 5.60 -7.67
N THR A 67 -17.59 6.05 -6.57
CA THR A 67 -16.13 6.09 -6.42
C THR A 67 -15.47 4.75 -6.75
N PHE A 68 -16.14 3.65 -6.41
CA PHE A 68 -15.68 2.29 -6.72
C PHE A 68 -15.71 1.98 -8.22
N MET A 69 -16.73 2.45 -8.98
CA MET A 69 -16.78 2.27 -10.43
C MET A 69 -15.64 3.03 -11.13
N VAL A 70 -15.36 4.25 -10.70
CA VAL A 70 -14.21 5.04 -11.21
C VAL A 70 -12.90 4.32 -10.91
N GLU A 71 -12.73 3.82 -9.69
CA GLU A 71 -11.57 3.04 -9.28
C GLU A 71 -11.37 1.81 -10.19
N MET A 72 -12.43 1.05 -10.45
CA MET A 72 -12.36 -0.13 -11.32
C MET A 72 -12.10 0.22 -12.78
N ALA A 73 -12.64 1.31 -13.29
CA ALA A 73 -12.37 1.76 -14.66
C ALA A 73 -10.91 2.18 -14.86
N GLU A 74 -10.33 2.94 -13.92
CA GLU A 74 -8.92 3.31 -13.93
C GLU A 74 -8.01 2.08 -13.77
N THR A 75 -8.34 1.17 -12.86
CA THR A 75 -7.62 -0.08 -12.66
C THR A 75 -7.66 -0.94 -13.94
N SER A 76 -8.83 -1.08 -14.56
CA SER A 76 -9.00 -1.79 -15.83
C SER A 76 -8.12 -1.19 -16.93
N TYR A 77 -8.11 0.12 -17.06
CA TYR A 77 -7.24 0.81 -18.03
C TYR A 77 -5.77 0.46 -17.80
N ILE A 78 -5.30 0.50 -16.55
CA ILE A 78 -3.92 0.19 -16.19
C ILE A 78 -3.58 -1.26 -16.56
N LEU A 79 -4.42 -2.22 -16.17
CA LEU A 79 -4.17 -3.65 -16.43
C LEU A 79 -4.09 -3.97 -17.92
N HIS A 80 -4.88 -3.27 -18.77
CA HIS A 80 -4.87 -3.48 -20.22
C HIS A 80 -3.71 -2.78 -20.93
N HIS A 81 -3.15 -1.70 -20.38
CA HIS A 81 -2.18 -0.86 -21.09
C HIS A 81 -0.78 -0.86 -20.49
N ALA A 82 -0.59 -1.38 -19.28
CA ALA A 82 0.74 -1.47 -18.69
C ALA A 82 1.61 -2.51 -19.42
N THR A 83 2.85 -2.15 -19.66
CA THR A 83 3.87 -2.99 -20.28
C THR A 83 4.98 -3.32 -19.28
N ALA A 84 5.92 -4.17 -19.67
CA ALA A 84 7.09 -4.47 -18.85
C ALA A 84 8.03 -3.27 -18.62
N GLN A 85 7.85 -2.17 -19.34
CA GLN A 85 8.60 -0.92 -19.19
C GLN A 85 7.75 0.20 -18.54
N SER A 86 6.51 -0.07 -18.17
CA SER A 86 5.66 0.91 -17.48
C SER A 86 5.99 1.02 -16.00
N LEU A 87 5.89 2.23 -15.46
CA LEU A 87 5.83 2.48 -14.02
C LEU A 87 4.37 2.62 -13.60
N VAL A 88 3.90 1.72 -12.73
CA VAL A 88 2.51 1.66 -12.26
C VAL A 88 2.46 2.02 -10.77
N LEU A 89 1.55 2.91 -10.40
CA LEU A 89 1.28 3.31 -9.03
C LEU A 89 -0.16 2.96 -8.67
N MET A 90 -0.34 2.02 -7.75
CA MET A 90 -1.65 1.56 -7.26
C MET A 90 -1.79 1.89 -5.78
N ASP A 91 -2.75 2.73 -5.43
CA ASP A 91 -2.94 3.18 -4.05
C ASP A 91 -4.28 2.71 -3.50
N GLU A 92 -4.20 1.74 -2.57
CA GLU A 92 -5.30 1.24 -1.75
C GLU A 92 -6.52 0.76 -2.55
N ILE A 93 -6.29 -0.07 -3.56
CA ILE A 93 -7.34 -0.70 -4.38
C ILE A 93 -8.26 -1.58 -3.52
N GLY A 94 -9.56 -1.51 -3.80
CA GLY A 94 -10.59 -2.33 -3.14
C GLY A 94 -11.23 -1.69 -1.91
N ARG A 95 -10.96 -0.42 -1.61
CA ARG A 95 -11.58 0.28 -0.45
C ARG A 95 -13.06 0.58 -0.62
N GLY A 96 -13.55 0.67 -1.86
CA GLY A 96 -14.92 1.07 -2.18
C GLY A 96 -15.96 -0.06 -2.10
N THR A 97 -15.58 -1.26 -1.65
CA THR A 97 -16.47 -2.43 -1.58
C THR A 97 -16.32 -3.19 -0.26
N SER A 98 -16.91 -4.40 -0.14
CA SER A 98 -16.75 -5.24 1.06
C SER A 98 -15.28 -5.66 1.25
N THR A 99 -14.89 -5.94 2.50
CA THR A 99 -13.48 -6.25 2.82
C THR A 99 -12.94 -7.43 2.01
N TYR A 100 -13.72 -8.52 1.90
CA TYR A 100 -13.27 -9.72 1.18
C TYR A 100 -13.26 -9.53 -0.34
N ASP A 101 -14.24 -8.83 -0.92
CA ASP A 101 -14.23 -8.49 -2.35
C ASP A 101 -13.05 -7.57 -2.68
N GLY A 102 -12.81 -6.56 -1.83
CA GLY A 102 -11.70 -5.63 -1.98
C GLY A 102 -10.35 -6.34 -1.92
N LEU A 103 -10.14 -7.22 -0.94
CA LEU A 103 -8.94 -8.03 -0.82
C LEU A 103 -8.73 -8.92 -2.05
N ALA A 104 -9.75 -9.64 -2.48
CA ALA A 104 -9.67 -10.53 -3.64
C ALA A 104 -9.32 -9.77 -4.93
N LEU A 105 -9.95 -8.60 -5.15
CA LEU A 105 -9.65 -7.74 -6.28
C LEU A 105 -8.23 -7.18 -6.22
N ALA A 106 -7.80 -6.68 -5.06
CA ALA A 106 -6.46 -6.14 -4.88
C ALA A 106 -5.38 -7.21 -5.14
N GLU A 107 -5.58 -8.42 -4.63
CA GLU A 107 -4.67 -9.55 -4.86
C GLU A 107 -4.62 -9.94 -6.34
N ALA A 108 -5.77 -10.08 -7.00
CA ALA A 108 -5.85 -10.41 -8.41
C ALA A 108 -5.15 -9.36 -9.28
N CYS A 109 -5.34 -8.07 -9.00
CA CYS A 109 -4.67 -6.96 -9.69
C CYS A 109 -3.15 -7.00 -9.48
N ALA A 110 -2.69 -7.22 -8.24
CA ALA A 110 -1.26 -7.31 -7.93
C ALA A 110 -0.61 -8.49 -8.68
N ARG A 111 -1.24 -9.67 -8.67
CA ARG A 111 -0.77 -10.85 -9.42
C ARG A 111 -0.73 -10.60 -10.93
N HIS A 112 -1.74 -9.94 -11.49
CA HIS A 112 -1.79 -9.62 -12.93
C HIS A 112 -0.65 -8.67 -13.31
N LEU A 113 -0.43 -7.59 -12.54
CA LEU A 113 0.67 -6.65 -12.78
C LEU A 113 2.05 -7.30 -12.68
N ALA A 114 2.23 -8.21 -11.72
CA ALA A 114 3.50 -8.91 -11.53
C ALA A 114 3.78 -9.98 -12.60
N ALA A 115 2.79 -10.80 -12.94
CA ALA A 115 2.97 -11.98 -13.79
C ALA A 115 2.72 -11.70 -15.28
N SER A 116 1.65 -10.96 -15.60
CA SER A 116 1.21 -10.72 -17.00
C SER A 116 1.85 -9.45 -17.56
N ASN A 117 1.62 -8.29 -16.94
CA ASN A 117 2.20 -7.03 -17.40
C ASN A 117 3.71 -6.96 -17.13
N ARG A 118 4.17 -7.55 -16.02
CA ARG A 118 5.55 -7.49 -15.54
C ARG A 118 6.07 -6.07 -15.41
N SER A 119 5.18 -5.14 -15.08
CA SER A 119 5.48 -3.71 -14.94
C SER A 119 6.28 -3.41 -13.66
N TYR A 120 6.99 -2.29 -13.65
CA TYR A 120 7.53 -1.74 -12.41
C TYR A 120 6.36 -1.16 -11.62
N THR A 121 6.07 -1.74 -10.45
CA THR A 121 4.85 -1.41 -9.72
C THR A 121 5.13 -1.00 -8.28
N LEU A 122 4.58 0.13 -7.86
CA LEU A 122 4.45 0.54 -6.47
C LEU A 122 3.00 0.31 -6.06
N PHE A 123 2.77 -0.67 -5.19
CA PHE A 123 1.44 -1.13 -4.78
C PHE A 123 1.24 -0.86 -3.28
N ALA A 124 0.64 0.28 -2.95
CA ALA A 124 0.30 0.59 -1.56
C ALA A 124 -1.01 -0.07 -1.17
N THR A 125 -1.05 -0.68 0.00
CA THR A 125 -2.22 -1.40 0.48
C THR A 125 -2.35 -1.35 2.01
N HIS A 126 -3.57 -1.45 2.48
CA HIS A 126 -3.91 -1.73 3.88
C HIS A 126 -4.21 -3.22 4.13
N TYR A 127 -4.26 -4.04 3.07
CA TYR A 127 -4.41 -5.49 3.18
C TYR A 127 -3.05 -6.15 3.44
N PHE A 128 -2.83 -6.57 4.69
CA PHE A 128 -1.57 -7.23 5.07
C PHE A 128 -1.39 -8.59 4.40
N GLU A 129 -2.48 -9.22 4.00
CA GLU A 129 -2.50 -10.49 3.29
C GLU A 129 -1.69 -10.44 1.99
N LEU A 130 -1.66 -9.29 1.31
CA LEU A 130 -0.89 -9.10 0.09
C LEU A 130 0.62 -9.20 0.31
N THR A 131 1.10 -9.05 1.54
CA THR A 131 2.53 -9.21 1.85
C THR A 131 3.02 -10.65 1.63
N ALA A 132 2.12 -11.63 1.65
CA ALA A 132 2.43 -13.02 1.34
C ALA A 132 2.79 -13.26 -0.14
N LEU A 133 2.51 -12.30 -1.05
CA LEU A 133 2.91 -12.39 -2.46
C LEU A 133 4.42 -12.28 -2.66
N ALA A 134 5.15 -11.71 -1.71
CA ALA A 134 6.60 -11.55 -1.75
C ALA A 134 7.31 -12.86 -1.40
N THR A 135 7.33 -13.78 -2.35
CA THR A 135 8.05 -15.06 -2.24
C THR A 135 9.36 -15.04 -3.03
N PRO A 136 10.34 -15.89 -2.70
CA PRO A 136 11.58 -15.99 -3.48
C PRO A 136 11.29 -16.22 -4.97
N GLY A 137 11.89 -15.40 -5.84
CA GLY A 137 11.70 -15.49 -7.29
C GLY A 137 10.42 -14.87 -7.85
N SER A 138 9.50 -14.38 -7.03
CA SER A 138 8.25 -13.73 -7.50
C SER A 138 8.46 -12.38 -8.17
N GLY A 139 9.62 -11.73 -7.98
CA GLY A 139 9.85 -10.35 -8.40
C GLY A 139 9.11 -9.31 -7.54
N ILE A 140 8.45 -9.75 -6.46
CA ILE A 140 7.72 -8.91 -5.51
C ILE A 140 8.53 -8.78 -4.23
N ALA A 141 8.60 -7.59 -3.67
CA ALA A 141 9.21 -7.35 -2.36
C ALA A 141 8.27 -6.51 -1.49
N ASN A 142 8.35 -6.73 -0.18
CA ASN A 142 7.66 -5.90 0.79
C ASN A 142 8.55 -4.76 1.25
N VAL A 143 7.95 -3.58 1.36
CA VAL A 143 8.53 -2.43 2.05
C VAL A 143 7.47 -1.79 2.93
N HIS A 144 7.89 -1.04 3.94
CA HIS A 144 6.96 -0.28 4.76
C HIS A 144 7.48 1.11 5.08
N LEU A 145 6.54 2.02 5.32
CA LEU A 145 6.85 3.30 5.93
C LEU A 145 6.79 3.16 7.45
N ASP A 146 7.88 3.58 8.08
CA ASP A 146 8.10 3.39 9.50
C ASP A 146 7.39 4.46 10.33
N ALA A 147 6.87 4.03 11.48
CA ALA A 147 6.33 4.89 12.51
C ALA A 147 6.72 4.34 13.89
N VAL A 148 7.05 5.22 14.81
CA VAL A 148 7.49 4.89 16.16
C VAL A 148 6.53 5.49 17.19
N GLU A 149 6.08 4.67 18.13
CA GLU A 149 5.36 5.16 19.30
C GLU A 149 6.34 5.78 20.28
N HIS A 150 6.10 7.02 20.64
CA HIS A 150 6.84 7.72 21.70
C HIS A 150 5.95 7.88 22.92
N HIS A 151 6.40 7.33 24.04
CA HIS A 151 5.74 7.43 25.35
C HIS A 151 6.41 8.55 26.15
N ASP A 152 5.68 9.61 26.46
CA ASP A 152 6.23 10.78 27.21
C ASP A 152 6.35 10.55 28.75
N GLY A 153 6.06 9.35 29.22
CA GLY A 153 6.04 9.02 30.65
C GLY A 153 4.91 9.68 31.47
N ARG A 154 4.10 10.53 30.83
CA ARG A 154 2.94 11.22 31.44
C ARG A 154 1.60 10.63 30.97
N GLY A 155 1.65 9.49 30.27
CA GLY A 155 0.47 8.79 29.75
C GLY A 155 -0.07 9.34 28.43
N ASN A 156 0.72 10.17 27.72
CA ASN A 156 0.41 10.58 26.36
C ASN A 156 1.28 9.80 25.39
N ASP A 157 0.64 8.91 24.63
CA ASP A 157 1.29 8.19 23.56
C ASP A 157 1.24 9.04 22.29
N THR A 158 2.39 9.31 21.69
CA THR A 158 2.50 10.06 20.44
C THR A 158 3.03 9.14 19.34
N LEU A 159 2.45 9.19 18.16
CA LEU A 159 2.94 8.47 16.99
C LEU A 159 3.83 9.41 16.15
N VAL A 160 5.08 9.04 15.95
CA VAL A 160 6.03 9.77 15.11
C VAL A 160 6.19 9.04 13.80
N PHE A 161 5.82 9.69 12.71
CA PHE A 161 6.03 9.17 11.35
C PHE A 161 7.46 9.48 10.92
N MET A 162 8.24 8.45 10.66
CA MET A 162 9.66 8.59 10.30
C MET A 162 9.87 8.98 8.84
N HIS A 163 8.84 8.85 7.99
CA HIS A 163 8.90 9.08 6.54
C HIS A 163 10.05 8.34 5.86
N ALA A 164 10.50 7.26 6.46
CA ALA A 164 11.56 6.40 5.96
C ALA A 164 10.97 5.08 5.48
N VAL A 165 11.45 4.63 4.32
CA VAL A 165 11.09 3.33 3.74
C VAL A 165 12.08 2.29 4.23
N LYS A 166 11.57 1.18 4.78
CA LYS A 166 12.35 0.04 5.24
C LYS A 166 11.93 -1.24 4.50
N ASP A 167 12.86 -2.17 4.34
CA ASP A 167 12.58 -3.49 3.79
C ASP A 167 11.67 -4.30 4.74
N GLY A 168 10.84 -5.15 4.16
CA GLY A 168 9.88 -6.00 4.87
C GLY A 168 8.50 -5.34 5.06
N PRO A 169 7.48 -6.12 5.45
CA PRO A 169 6.14 -5.61 5.72
C PRO A 169 6.08 -4.82 7.04
N ALA A 170 5.10 -3.92 7.17
CA ALA A 170 4.79 -3.32 8.47
C ALA A 170 4.28 -4.41 9.43
N ASN A 171 4.58 -4.27 10.70
CA ASN A 171 4.14 -5.21 11.73
C ASN A 171 2.75 -4.90 12.30
N ARG A 172 2.21 -3.69 12.06
CA ARG A 172 0.88 -3.25 12.51
C ARG A 172 0.39 -2.02 11.74
N SER A 173 -0.92 -1.72 11.83
CA SER A 173 -1.56 -0.63 11.08
C SER A 173 -1.54 0.73 11.78
N PHE A 174 -1.35 0.80 13.10
CA PHE A 174 -1.44 2.01 13.93
C PHE A 174 -2.79 2.76 13.88
N GLY A 175 -3.86 2.14 13.37
CA GLY A 175 -5.16 2.80 13.21
C GLY A 175 -5.74 3.34 14.52
N LEU A 176 -5.62 2.60 15.62
CA LEU A 176 -6.10 3.02 16.94
C LEU A 176 -5.28 4.16 17.55
N GLN A 177 -3.98 4.21 17.25
CA GLN A 177 -3.09 5.30 17.65
C GLN A 177 -3.46 6.59 16.92
N VAL A 178 -3.68 6.51 15.61
CA VAL A 178 -4.16 7.64 14.80
C VAL A 178 -5.53 8.13 15.28
N ALA A 179 -6.45 7.21 15.61
CA ALA A 179 -7.76 7.57 16.18
C ALA A 179 -7.63 8.31 17.52
N ALA A 180 -6.73 7.86 18.39
CA ALA A 180 -6.44 8.54 19.65
C ALA A 180 -5.86 9.95 19.43
N LEU A 181 -4.92 10.10 18.49
CA LEU A 181 -4.34 11.39 18.11
C LEU A 181 -5.38 12.35 17.51
N ALA A 182 -6.35 11.83 16.77
CA ALA A 182 -7.48 12.58 16.23
C ALA A 182 -8.50 13.04 17.32
N GLY A 183 -8.28 12.65 18.58
CA GLY A 183 -9.10 13.10 19.70
C GLY A 183 -10.35 12.24 19.97
N LEU A 184 -10.40 10.99 19.50
CA LEU A 184 -11.49 10.09 19.87
C LEU A 184 -11.51 9.89 21.41
N PRO A 185 -12.72 9.77 22.05
CA PRO A 185 -12.83 9.56 23.49
C PRO A 185 -12.00 8.34 23.94
N LYS A 186 -11.24 8.51 25.02
CA LYS A 186 -10.35 7.45 25.56
C LYS A 186 -11.09 6.13 25.82
N SER A 187 -12.34 6.19 26.28
CA SER A 187 -13.19 5.00 26.47
C SER A 187 -13.47 4.26 25.18
N THR A 188 -13.75 4.98 24.09
CA THR A 188 -13.99 4.40 22.76
C THR A 188 -12.74 3.72 22.21
N VAL A 189 -11.57 4.38 22.33
CA VAL A 189 -10.28 3.81 21.91
C VAL A 189 -9.95 2.55 22.74
N ALA A 190 -10.20 2.58 24.05
CA ALA A 190 -9.97 1.40 24.90
C ALA A 190 -10.90 0.23 24.55
N GLN A 191 -12.16 0.49 24.18
CA GLN A 191 -13.09 -0.53 23.71
C GLN A 191 -12.63 -1.11 22.36
N ALA A 192 -12.20 -0.26 21.43
CA ALA A 192 -11.70 -0.68 20.14
C ALA A 192 -10.42 -1.55 20.25
N ARG A 193 -9.50 -1.19 21.18
CA ARG A 193 -8.30 -2.01 21.46
C ARG A 193 -8.67 -3.42 21.94
N ARG A 194 -9.64 -3.55 22.86
CA ARG A 194 -10.11 -4.86 23.34
C ARG A 194 -10.70 -5.68 22.18
N ARG A 195 -11.54 -5.02 21.37
CA ARG A 195 -12.15 -5.70 20.22
C ARG A 195 -11.14 -6.14 19.17
N LEU A 196 -10.11 -5.33 18.91
CA LEU A 196 -9.03 -5.69 18.00
C LEU A 196 -8.31 -6.96 18.48
N ALA A 197 -7.93 -7.03 19.76
CA ALA A 197 -7.27 -8.20 20.32
C ALA A 197 -8.12 -9.48 20.19
N GLU A 198 -9.45 -9.39 20.39
CA GLU A 198 -10.37 -10.52 20.19
C GLU A 198 -10.42 -10.97 18.72
N LEU A 199 -10.40 -10.01 17.76
CA LEU A 199 -10.42 -10.32 16.32
C LEU A 199 -9.13 -10.97 15.87
N GLU A 200 -7.98 -10.48 16.35
CA GLU A 200 -6.66 -11.04 16.05
C GLU A 200 -6.51 -12.48 16.59
N GLN A 201 -7.00 -12.75 17.80
CA GLN A 201 -7.00 -14.11 18.35
C GLN A 201 -7.82 -15.08 17.50
N ARG A 202 -9.04 -14.69 17.09
CA ARG A 202 -9.90 -15.51 16.22
C ARG A 202 -9.30 -15.73 14.84
N GLY A 203 -8.64 -14.71 14.28
CA GLY A 203 -7.93 -14.81 12.99
C GLY A 203 -6.75 -15.79 13.06
N GLY A 204 -5.99 -15.78 14.15
CA GLY A 204 -4.88 -16.70 14.38
C GLY A 204 -5.33 -18.16 14.55
N GLU A 205 -6.43 -18.41 15.24
CA GLU A 205 -7.01 -19.74 15.41
C GLU A 205 -7.53 -20.34 14.09
N SER A 206 -8.13 -19.50 13.23
CA SER A 206 -8.62 -19.91 11.91
C SER A 206 -7.49 -20.29 10.95
N GLN A 207 -6.37 -19.57 10.99
CA GLN A 207 -5.19 -19.87 10.16
C GLN A 207 -4.49 -21.15 10.64
N SER A 208 -4.35 -21.38 11.94
CA SER A 208 -3.74 -22.59 12.48
C SER A 208 -4.60 -23.83 12.24
N ALA A 209 -5.92 -23.74 12.27
CA ALA A 209 -6.82 -24.82 11.94
C ALA A 209 -6.74 -25.24 10.46
N THR A 210 -6.56 -24.26 9.56
CA THR A 210 -6.41 -24.52 8.11
C THR A 210 -5.05 -25.19 7.79
N MET A 211 -3.97 -24.80 8.49
CA MET A 211 -2.64 -25.42 8.31
C MET A 211 -2.56 -26.84 8.91
N ALA A 212 -3.37 -27.16 9.91
CA ALA A 212 -3.42 -28.49 10.50
C ALA A 212 -4.29 -29.49 9.69
N ALA A 213 -5.07 -29.00 8.72
CA ALA A 213 -5.95 -29.80 7.87
C ALA A 213 -5.36 -30.10 6.47
N GLN A 214 -4.15 -29.63 6.20
CA GLN A 214 -3.34 -29.94 5.00
C GLN A 214 -2.20 -30.91 5.37
#